data_016918b36832e9c9936ab0b33fe98dda
#
_entry.id   016918b36832e9c9936ab0b33fe98dda
#
_cell.length_a   1.000
_cell.length_b   1.000
_cell.length_c   1.000
_cell.angle_alpha   90.00
_cell.angle_beta   90.00
_cell.angle_gamma   90.00
#
_symmetry.space_group_name_H-M   'P 1'
#
loop_
_entity.id
_entity.type
_entity.pdbx_description
1 polymer ?
#
loop_
_entity_poly.entity_id
_entity_poly.type
_entity_poly.pdbx_seq_one_letter_code
_entity_poly.pdbx_strand_id
1 'polypeptide(L)'
;INKVNNGESQLKRVFSKIVDDLGIYYKIGLTTDFTGKLFNEMYGWLGFSQDKLNDVVLTPSQVATLLVKLARVNKDSYVWDFATGSAGLLVAAMNEMLNDAKNKITSPNELTQKEIKIKNEQILGLELLSSIYMLAILNMILMGDGSSNILNKDSLVDFDGKYGFGRPNDKFP
;
A
#
# COMPACT_ATOMS: atom_id res chain seq x y z
N ILE A 1 -1.48 -21.37 -20.60
CA ILE A 1 -0.91 -21.19 -19.26
C ILE A 1 -0.39 -22.50 -18.66
N ASN A 2 -0.82 -23.66 -19.18
CA ASN A 2 -0.42 -24.98 -18.65
C ASN A 2 0.56 -25.73 -19.58
N LYS A 3 1.49 -25.06 -20.22
CA LYS A 3 2.55 -25.77 -20.93
C LYS A 3 3.53 -26.35 -19.90
N VAL A 4 3.54 -27.68 -19.79
CA VAL A 4 4.47 -28.44 -18.98
C VAL A 4 5.77 -28.62 -19.76
N ASN A 5 6.88 -28.12 -19.25
CA ASN A 5 8.20 -28.38 -19.76
C ASN A 5 8.99 -29.11 -18.67
N ASN A 6 9.53 -30.28 -18.95
CA ASN A 6 10.26 -31.12 -18.00
C ASN A 6 9.47 -31.48 -16.72
N GLY A 7 8.17 -31.74 -16.81
CA GLY A 7 7.35 -32.15 -15.67
C GLY A 7 6.90 -31.04 -14.72
N GLU A 8 7.31 -29.78 -14.97
CA GLU A 8 6.86 -28.65 -14.16
C GLU A 8 6.04 -27.67 -14.98
N SER A 9 4.97 -27.12 -14.37
CA SER A 9 4.19 -26.07 -15.01
C SER A 9 5.00 -24.77 -15.07
N GLN A 10 4.80 -24.02 -16.16
CA GLN A 10 5.48 -22.74 -16.37
C GLN A 10 5.19 -21.74 -15.20
N LEU A 11 3.99 -21.82 -14.64
CA LEU A 11 3.59 -21.03 -13.49
C LEU A 11 4.41 -21.39 -12.23
N LYS A 12 4.61 -22.69 -11.98
CA LYS A 12 5.42 -23.15 -10.84
C LYS A 12 6.87 -22.67 -10.95
N ARG A 13 7.46 -22.73 -12.13
CA ARG A 13 8.82 -22.25 -12.38
C ARG A 13 8.96 -20.75 -12.13
N VAL A 14 7.99 -19.96 -12.62
CA VAL A 14 7.97 -18.50 -12.39
C VAL A 14 7.81 -18.21 -10.90
N PHE A 15 6.90 -18.92 -10.23
CA PHE A 15 6.67 -18.74 -8.79
C PHE A 15 7.89 -19.11 -7.96
N SER A 16 8.53 -20.28 -8.21
CA SER A 16 9.77 -20.67 -7.53
C SER A 16 10.86 -19.63 -7.74
N LYS A 17 11.03 -19.14 -8.95
CA LYS A 17 12.04 -18.14 -9.26
C LYS A 17 11.78 -16.80 -8.53
N ILE A 18 10.52 -16.40 -8.40
CA ILE A 18 10.16 -15.21 -7.59
C ILE A 18 10.46 -15.44 -6.11
N VAL A 19 10.10 -16.60 -5.57
CA VAL A 19 10.33 -16.92 -4.15
C VAL A 19 11.82 -17.07 -3.85
N ASP A 20 12.56 -17.79 -4.69
CA ASP A 20 13.95 -18.14 -4.45
C ASP A 20 14.89 -16.96 -4.75
N ASP A 21 14.65 -16.23 -5.82
CA ASP A 21 15.54 -15.14 -6.26
C ASP A 21 15.16 -13.78 -5.62
N LEU A 22 13.88 -13.50 -5.41
CA LEU A 22 13.41 -12.23 -4.87
C LEU A 22 13.07 -12.29 -3.37
N GLY A 23 12.70 -13.46 -2.86
CA GLY A 23 12.26 -13.62 -1.47
C GLY A 23 13.33 -13.25 -0.44
N ILE A 24 14.60 -13.49 -0.75
CA ILE A 24 15.73 -13.10 0.10
C ILE A 24 15.96 -11.59 0.05
N TYR A 25 15.87 -11.00 -1.14
CA TYR A 25 16.08 -9.57 -1.35
C TYR A 25 14.90 -8.74 -0.84
N TYR A 26 13.69 -9.30 -0.81
CA TYR A 26 12.51 -8.64 -0.28
C TYR A 26 12.65 -8.28 1.20
N LYS A 27 13.24 -9.15 2.02
CA LYS A 27 13.48 -8.87 3.45
C LYS A 27 14.59 -7.85 3.70
N ILE A 28 15.54 -7.75 2.78
CA ILE A 28 16.73 -6.88 2.93
C ILE A 28 16.50 -5.52 2.27
N GLY A 29 15.69 -5.46 1.24
CA GLY A 29 15.54 -4.30 0.35
C GLY A 29 14.30 -3.45 0.55
N LEU A 30 13.47 -3.70 1.58
CA LEU A 30 12.32 -2.86 1.92
C LEU A 30 12.74 -1.50 2.51
N THR A 31 13.72 -0.88 1.89
CA THR A 31 13.93 0.55 2.01
C THR A 31 12.93 1.25 1.07
N THR A 32 12.46 2.42 1.46
CA THR A 32 11.59 3.30 0.66
C THR A 32 12.07 3.48 -0.77
N ASP A 33 13.36 3.39 -1.02
CA ASP A 33 14.00 3.53 -2.33
C ASP A 33 13.81 2.29 -3.23
N PHE A 34 13.79 1.09 -2.66
CA PHE A 34 13.55 -0.15 -3.42
C PHE A 34 12.14 -0.19 -4.00
N THR A 35 11.15 0.20 -3.21
CA THR A 35 9.77 0.23 -3.66
C THR A 35 9.57 1.23 -4.80
N GLY A 36 10.16 2.43 -4.70
CA GLY A 36 10.11 3.41 -5.78
C GLY A 36 10.78 2.91 -7.07
N LYS A 37 11.92 2.24 -6.97
CA LYS A 37 12.62 1.65 -8.13
C LYS A 37 11.82 0.50 -8.73
N LEU A 38 11.29 -0.41 -7.91
CA LEU A 38 10.45 -1.51 -8.37
C LEU A 38 9.22 -0.97 -9.11
N PHE A 39 8.60 0.08 -8.58
CA PHE A 39 7.47 0.73 -9.22
C PHE A 39 7.84 1.32 -10.58
N ASN A 40 8.94 2.05 -10.69
CA ASN A 40 9.39 2.62 -11.96
C ASN A 40 9.66 1.55 -13.02
N GLU A 41 10.27 0.44 -12.64
CA GLU A 41 10.48 -0.70 -13.53
C GLU A 41 9.16 -1.36 -13.95
N MET A 42 8.25 -1.58 -13.00
CA MET A 42 6.92 -2.14 -13.29
C MET A 42 6.09 -1.24 -14.20
N TYR A 43 6.19 0.08 -14.07
CA TYR A 43 5.53 1.03 -14.97
C TYR A 43 5.93 0.80 -16.42
N GLY A 44 7.23 0.64 -16.69
CA GLY A 44 7.72 0.33 -18.03
C GLY A 44 7.18 -1.00 -18.59
N TRP A 45 6.96 -1.99 -17.74
CA TRP A 45 6.48 -3.31 -18.11
C TRP A 45 4.97 -3.39 -18.34
N LEU A 46 4.19 -2.61 -17.58
CA LEU A 46 2.74 -2.60 -17.69
C LEU A 46 2.23 -1.88 -18.95
N GLY A 47 3.14 -1.35 -19.78
CA GLY A 47 2.79 -0.76 -21.08
C GLY A 47 1.90 0.47 -20.98
N PHE A 48 1.93 1.15 -19.84
CA PHE A 48 1.28 2.45 -19.75
C PHE A 48 1.93 3.38 -20.76
N SER A 49 1.14 3.87 -21.71
CA SER A 49 1.63 4.89 -22.64
C SER A 49 2.13 6.09 -21.84
N GLN A 50 3.28 6.61 -22.20
CA GLN A 50 3.88 7.78 -21.53
C GLN A 50 2.90 8.96 -21.41
N ASP A 51 1.96 9.07 -22.33
CA ASP A 51 0.93 10.13 -22.32
C ASP A 51 -0.05 10.02 -21.15
N LYS A 52 -0.36 8.79 -20.67
CA LYS A 52 -1.22 8.57 -19.49
C LYS A 52 -0.45 8.63 -18.18
N LEU A 53 0.88 8.49 -18.21
CA LEU A 53 1.75 8.56 -17.05
C LEU A 53 2.16 9.99 -16.68
N ASN A 54 2.10 10.91 -17.65
CA ASN A 54 2.43 12.31 -17.41
C ASN A 54 1.48 12.99 -16.42
N ASP A 55 0.28 12.42 -16.19
CA ASP A 55 -0.70 12.92 -15.24
C ASP A 55 -0.54 12.31 -13.83
N VAL A 56 0.30 11.28 -13.67
CA VAL A 56 0.48 10.60 -12.38
C VAL A 56 1.85 10.96 -11.80
N VAL A 57 1.88 11.97 -10.98
CA VAL A 57 3.09 12.36 -10.24
C VAL A 57 3.16 11.57 -8.94
N LEU A 58 4.14 10.67 -8.84
CA LEU A 58 4.42 9.96 -7.59
C LEU A 58 5.03 10.94 -6.58
N THR A 59 4.43 11.04 -5.40
CA THR A 59 4.97 11.84 -4.31
C THR A 59 6.29 11.24 -3.83
N PRO A 60 7.42 11.96 -3.86
CA PRO A 60 8.68 11.47 -3.31
C PRO A 60 8.52 11.08 -1.84
N SER A 61 9.11 9.95 -1.45
CA SER A 61 8.95 9.39 -0.11
C SER A 61 9.38 10.34 1.01
N GLN A 62 10.40 11.18 0.75
CA GLN A 62 10.87 12.19 1.69
C GLN A 62 9.81 13.27 1.93
N VAL A 63 9.12 13.68 0.87
CA VAL A 63 8.03 14.68 0.94
C VAL A 63 6.84 14.09 1.69
N ALA A 64 6.44 12.85 1.36
CA ALA A 64 5.37 12.15 2.05
C ALA A 64 5.66 12.04 3.55
N THR A 65 6.88 11.63 3.93
CA THR A 65 7.31 11.53 5.33
C THR A 65 7.28 12.90 6.02
N LEU A 66 7.74 13.95 5.36
CA LEU A 66 7.70 15.31 5.91
C LEU A 66 6.27 15.77 6.19
N LEU A 67 5.36 15.58 5.23
CA LEU A 67 3.94 15.95 5.38
C LEU A 67 3.27 15.20 6.54
N VAL A 68 3.51 13.90 6.66
CA VAL A 68 2.99 13.06 7.75
C VAL A 68 3.49 13.54 9.11
N LYS A 69 4.77 13.89 9.22
CA LYS A 69 5.35 14.44 10.46
C LYS A 69 4.81 15.84 10.80
N LEU A 70 4.65 16.70 9.82
CA LEU A 70 4.05 18.02 10.02
C LEU A 70 2.60 17.92 10.47
N ALA A 71 1.84 16.95 9.95
CA ALA A 71 0.48 16.63 10.38
C ALA A 71 0.41 15.97 11.77
N ARG A 72 1.56 15.65 12.39
CA ARG A 72 1.66 14.99 13.70
C ARG A 72 0.91 13.66 13.77
N VAL A 73 0.96 12.91 12.69
CA VAL A 73 0.37 11.57 12.63
C VAL A 73 1.01 10.69 13.72
N ASN A 74 0.17 9.94 14.43
CA ASN A 74 0.57 9.07 15.54
C ASN A 74 -0.28 7.79 15.54
N LYS A 75 -0.01 6.86 16.44
CA LYS A 75 -0.71 5.56 16.54
C LYS A 75 -2.24 5.63 16.62
N ASP A 76 -2.79 6.76 17.08
CA ASP A 76 -4.23 6.95 17.27
C ASP A 76 -4.88 7.77 16.15
N SER A 77 -4.10 8.23 15.18
CA SER A 77 -4.59 8.97 14.03
C SER A 77 -5.41 8.09 13.09
N TYR A 78 -6.36 8.70 12.39
CA TYR A 78 -7.03 8.16 11.21
C TYR A 78 -6.63 8.99 10.01
N VAL A 79 -6.22 8.34 8.94
CA VAL A 79 -5.68 9.02 7.76
C VAL A 79 -6.48 8.64 6.53
N TRP A 80 -7.06 9.66 5.90
CA TRP A 80 -7.77 9.55 4.64
C TRP A 80 -7.01 10.23 3.53
N ASP A 81 -6.96 9.61 2.38
CA ASP A 81 -6.42 10.18 1.16
C ASP A 81 -7.41 9.98 0.01
N PHE A 82 -8.09 11.05 -0.35
CA PHE A 82 -9.17 11.04 -1.34
C PHE A 82 -8.70 11.01 -2.79
N ALA A 83 -7.40 11.09 -3.03
CA ALA A 83 -6.75 11.00 -4.35
C ALA A 83 -5.40 10.32 -4.17
N THR A 84 -5.45 9.08 -3.67
CA THR A 84 -4.28 8.40 -3.07
C THR A 84 -3.15 8.10 -4.07
N GLY A 85 -3.44 8.16 -5.37
CA GLY A 85 -2.45 7.80 -6.38
C GLY A 85 -1.90 6.39 -6.12
N SER A 86 -0.59 6.26 -6.02
CA SER A 86 0.09 4.99 -5.66
C SER A 86 0.11 4.67 -4.16
N ALA A 87 -0.64 5.39 -3.34
CA ALA A 87 -0.71 5.26 -1.89
C ALA A 87 0.57 5.65 -1.13
N GLY A 88 1.45 6.46 -1.72
CA GLY A 88 2.72 6.85 -1.10
C GLY A 88 2.55 7.60 0.22
N LEU A 89 1.56 8.49 0.33
CA LEU A 89 1.23 9.21 1.58
C LEU A 89 0.66 8.26 2.64
N LEU A 90 -0.20 7.33 2.27
CA LEU A 90 -0.77 6.34 3.19
C LEU A 90 0.29 5.39 3.73
N VAL A 91 1.22 4.95 2.90
CA VAL A 91 2.38 4.15 3.33
C VAL A 91 3.22 4.92 4.33
N ALA A 92 3.53 6.18 4.07
CA ALA A 92 4.29 7.02 5.00
C ALA A 92 3.54 7.21 6.34
N ALA A 93 2.23 7.44 6.29
CA ALA A 93 1.38 7.57 7.47
C ALA A 93 1.35 6.27 8.28
N MET A 94 1.12 5.13 7.64
CA MET A 94 1.13 3.81 8.28
C MET A 94 2.46 3.55 9.01
N ASN A 95 3.58 3.81 8.34
CA ASN A 95 4.89 3.62 8.94
C ASN A 95 5.10 4.52 10.18
N GLU A 96 4.67 5.78 10.13
CA GLU A 96 4.77 6.68 11.29
C GLU A 96 3.89 6.20 12.45
N MET A 97 2.66 5.76 12.16
CA MET A 97 1.73 5.21 13.16
C MET A 97 2.28 3.94 13.81
N LEU A 98 2.83 3.01 13.02
CA LEU A 98 3.44 1.78 13.52
C LEU A 98 4.69 2.06 14.37
N ASN A 99 5.52 3.01 13.96
CA ASN A 99 6.69 3.43 14.72
C ASN A 99 6.30 4.09 16.05
N ASP A 100 5.29 4.96 16.05
CA ASP A 100 4.77 5.57 17.27
C ASP A 100 4.16 4.54 18.23
N ALA A 101 3.44 3.53 17.70
CA ALA A 101 2.91 2.42 18.49
C ALA A 101 4.04 1.61 19.16
N LYS A 102 5.08 1.24 18.41
CA LYS A 102 6.24 0.51 18.92
C LYS A 102 6.98 1.27 20.03
N ASN A 103 7.04 2.59 19.92
CA ASN A 103 7.72 3.44 20.90
C ASN A 103 6.91 3.66 22.18
N LYS A 104 5.58 3.54 22.13
CA LYS A 104 4.68 3.90 23.23
C LYS A 104 4.03 2.70 23.91
N ILE A 105 3.92 1.56 23.22
CA ILE A 105 3.26 0.36 23.74
C ILE A 105 4.34 -0.66 24.13
N THR A 106 4.38 -0.99 25.39
CA THR A 106 5.36 -1.95 25.95
C THR A 106 4.86 -3.38 25.99
N SER A 107 3.53 -3.58 26.02
CA SER A 107 2.91 -4.91 26.02
C SER A 107 2.92 -5.51 24.60
N PRO A 108 3.53 -6.68 24.36
CA PRO A 108 3.56 -7.30 23.05
C PRO A 108 2.17 -7.60 22.46
N ASN A 109 1.23 -8.03 23.33
CA ASN A 109 -0.14 -8.32 22.90
C ASN A 109 -0.88 -7.05 22.48
N GLU A 110 -0.77 -5.97 23.26
CA GLU A 110 -1.39 -4.68 22.92
C GLU A 110 -0.77 -4.09 21.65
N LEU A 111 0.54 -4.21 21.49
CA LEU A 111 1.22 -3.75 20.28
C LEU A 111 0.69 -4.49 19.03
N THR A 112 0.60 -5.82 19.11
CA THR A 112 0.06 -6.61 18.00
C THR A 112 -1.38 -6.21 17.65
N GLN A 113 -2.24 -6.03 18.64
CA GLN A 113 -3.61 -5.57 18.42
C GLN A 113 -3.65 -4.16 17.81
N LYS A 114 -2.77 -3.28 18.26
CA LYS A 114 -2.67 -1.93 17.72
C LYS A 114 -2.17 -1.91 16.27
N GLU A 115 -1.18 -2.71 15.94
CA GLU A 115 -0.67 -2.84 14.57
C GLU A 115 -1.77 -3.37 13.61
N ILE A 116 -2.54 -4.37 14.06
CA ILE A 116 -3.70 -4.88 13.30
C ILE A 116 -4.74 -3.77 13.10
N LYS A 117 -5.06 -3.02 14.14
CA LYS A 117 -6.03 -1.92 14.06
C LYS A 117 -5.57 -0.82 13.11
N ILE A 118 -4.30 -0.40 13.19
CA ILE A 118 -3.73 0.60 12.28
C ILE A 118 -3.92 0.17 10.83
N LYS A 119 -3.53 -1.06 10.51
CA LYS A 119 -3.58 -1.60 9.15
C LYS A 119 -5.00 -1.78 8.62
N ASN A 120 -5.91 -2.23 9.47
CA ASN A 120 -7.25 -2.61 9.03
C ASN A 120 -8.27 -1.48 9.12
N GLU A 121 -8.10 -0.51 10.04
CA GLU A 121 -9.16 0.43 10.38
C GLU A 121 -8.77 1.91 10.30
N GLN A 122 -7.47 2.23 10.37
CA GLN A 122 -7.05 3.62 10.56
C GLN A 122 -6.54 4.31 9.27
N ILE A 123 -6.58 3.61 8.15
CA ILE A 123 -6.09 4.11 6.86
C ILE A 123 -7.18 3.90 5.81
N LEU A 124 -7.42 4.90 4.98
CA LEU A 124 -8.32 4.81 3.83
C LEU A 124 -7.78 5.62 2.66
N GLY A 125 -7.75 5.01 1.48
CA GLY A 125 -7.45 5.68 0.22
C GLY A 125 -8.55 5.51 -0.81
N LEU A 126 -8.77 6.54 -1.61
CA LEU A 126 -9.63 6.48 -2.78
C LEU A 126 -8.83 6.82 -4.03
N GLU A 127 -9.03 6.05 -5.08
CA GLU A 127 -8.38 6.29 -6.37
C GLU A 127 -9.37 6.02 -7.51
N LEU A 128 -9.53 7.01 -8.37
CA LEU A 128 -10.47 6.97 -9.48
C LEU A 128 -9.99 6.05 -10.60
N LEU A 129 -8.70 6.15 -10.96
CA LEU A 129 -8.13 5.41 -12.09
C LEU A 129 -7.81 3.98 -11.68
N SER A 130 -8.51 3.01 -12.28
CA SER A 130 -8.35 1.58 -11.93
C SER A 130 -6.92 1.06 -12.07
N SER A 131 -6.15 1.57 -13.03
CA SER A 131 -4.74 1.20 -13.20
C SER A 131 -3.87 1.67 -12.03
N ILE A 132 -4.11 2.88 -11.54
CA ILE A 132 -3.39 3.48 -10.41
C ILE A 132 -3.86 2.86 -9.09
N TYR A 133 -5.16 2.58 -8.98
CA TYR A 133 -5.73 1.81 -7.89
C TYR A 133 -5.03 0.44 -7.70
N MET A 134 -4.81 -0.31 -8.79
CA MET A 134 -4.08 -1.59 -8.73
C MET A 134 -2.65 -1.40 -8.23
N LEU A 135 -2.03 -0.30 -8.61
CA LEU A 135 -0.69 0.07 -8.17
C LEU A 135 -0.66 0.41 -6.69
N ALA A 136 -1.65 1.18 -6.22
CA ALA A 136 -1.82 1.51 -4.80
C ALA A 136 -1.99 0.26 -3.94
N ILE A 137 -2.85 -0.67 -4.35
CA ILE A 137 -3.03 -1.96 -3.66
C ILE A 137 -1.72 -2.72 -3.57
N LEU A 138 -1.01 -2.85 -4.70
CA LEU A 138 0.27 -3.56 -4.73
C LEU A 138 1.29 -2.91 -3.78
N ASN A 139 1.36 -1.59 -3.76
CA ASN A 139 2.24 -0.86 -2.85
C ASN A 139 1.90 -1.14 -1.38
N MET A 140 0.62 -1.05 -1.02
CA MET A 140 0.17 -1.33 0.34
C MET A 140 0.47 -2.77 0.77
N ILE A 141 0.23 -3.76 -0.08
CA ILE A 141 0.55 -5.17 0.18
C ILE A 141 2.06 -5.36 0.38
N LEU A 142 2.88 -4.79 -0.49
CA LEU A 142 4.34 -4.87 -0.39
C LEU A 142 4.88 -4.24 0.89
N MET A 143 4.22 -3.20 1.38
CA MET A 143 4.58 -2.52 2.63
C MET A 143 4.01 -3.19 3.88
N GLY A 144 3.34 -4.34 3.72
CA GLY A 144 2.88 -5.18 4.82
C GLY A 144 1.56 -4.74 5.43
N ASP A 145 0.75 -3.99 4.69
CA ASP A 145 -0.62 -3.67 5.08
C ASP A 145 -1.50 -4.93 5.13
N GLY A 146 -1.28 -5.87 4.22
CA GLY A 146 -1.99 -7.17 4.18
C GLY A 146 -3.46 -7.09 3.77
N SER A 147 -4.10 -5.94 3.91
CA SER A 147 -5.45 -5.64 3.46
C SER A 147 -5.45 -4.26 2.83
N SER A 148 -5.96 -4.14 1.65
CA SER A 148 -5.98 -2.86 0.99
C SER A 148 -7.20 -2.05 1.42
N ASN A 149 -7.00 -1.05 2.24
CA ASN A 149 -8.02 -0.05 2.53
C ASN A 149 -8.04 1.01 1.41
N ILE A 150 -7.92 0.56 0.18
CA ILE A 150 -8.01 1.40 -1.00
C ILE A 150 -9.28 1.05 -1.75
N LEU A 151 -10.05 2.05 -2.11
CA LEU A 151 -11.27 1.91 -2.89
C LEU A 151 -11.08 2.50 -4.29
N ASN A 152 -11.49 1.76 -5.32
CA ASN A 152 -11.57 2.32 -6.67
C ASN A 152 -12.89 3.04 -6.85
N LYS A 153 -12.90 4.30 -6.48
CA LYS A 153 -14.10 5.15 -6.50
C LYS A 153 -13.74 6.60 -6.82
N ASP A 154 -14.72 7.30 -7.37
CA ASP A 154 -14.69 8.75 -7.41
C ASP A 154 -15.00 9.29 -6.01
N SER A 155 -14.05 9.99 -5.43
CA SER A 155 -14.18 10.54 -4.07
C SER A 155 -15.21 11.68 -3.95
N LEU A 156 -15.60 12.29 -5.05
CA LEU A 156 -16.56 13.39 -5.09
C LEU A 156 -17.98 12.91 -5.33
N VAL A 157 -18.18 11.83 -6.08
CA VAL A 157 -19.50 11.41 -6.57
C VAL A 157 -19.92 10.06 -5.99
N ASP A 158 -18.98 9.11 -5.84
CA ASP A 158 -19.31 7.72 -5.51
C ASP A 158 -19.04 7.35 -4.05
N PHE A 159 -18.39 8.22 -3.29
CA PHE A 159 -18.05 7.94 -1.90
C PHE A 159 -19.11 8.53 -0.95
N ASP A 160 -19.83 7.65 -0.29
CA ASP A 160 -20.92 8.00 0.64
C ASP A 160 -20.45 8.27 2.09
N GLY A 161 -19.14 8.31 2.32
CA GLY A 161 -18.55 8.49 3.64
C GLY A 161 -18.65 7.25 4.53
N LYS A 162 -19.07 6.11 3.98
CA LYS A 162 -19.10 4.83 4.71
C LYS A 162 -17.91 4.01 4.33
N TYR A 163 -17.19 3.58 5.33
CA TYR A 163 -16.09 2.65 5.20
C TYR A 163 -16.26 1.58 6.27
N GLY A 164 -16.53 0.38 5.84
CA GLY A 164 -16.74 -0.71 6.76
C GLY A 164 -16.21 -2.01 6.19
N PHE A 165 -15.51 -2.77 7.00
CA PHE A 165 -15.10 -4.15 6.74
C PHE A 165 -16.30 -5.11 6.80
N GLY A 166 -17.35 -4.83 6.05
CA GLY A 166 -18.57 -5.62 6.05
C GLY A 166 -19.48 -5.38 7.25
N ARG A 167 -19.23 -4.37 8.08
CA ARG A 167 -20.15 -3.95 9.12
C ARG A 167 -21.13 -2.93 8.56
N PRO A 168 -22.45 -3.20 8.61
CA PRO A 168 -23.45 -2.20 8.23
C PRO A 168 -23.25 -0.95 9.09
N ASN A 169 -23.17 0.20 8.45
CA ASN A 169 -23.05 1.52 9.10
C ASN A 169 -21.67 1.88 9.72
N ASP A 170 -20.61 1.14 9.48
CA ASP A 170 -19.28 1.61 9.84
C ASP A 170 -19.00 2.91 9.09
N LYS A 171 -18.86 3.98 9.82
CA LYS A 171 -18.32 5.24 9.32
C LYS A 171 -16.87 5.32 9.76
N PHE A 172 -16.05 5.82 8.91
CA PHE A 172 -14.71 6.23 9.31
C PHE A 172 -14.89 7.42 10.28
N PRO A 173 -14.26 7.39 11.45
CA PRO A 173 -14.46 8.43 12.45
C PRO A 173 -13.94 9.80 12.02
#